data_b4c065e71083e4ed7342bda84e28bfe2
#
_entry.id   b4c065e71083e4ed7342bda84e28bfe2
#
_cell.length_a   1.000
_cell.length_b   1.000
_cell.length_c   1.000
_cell.angle_alpha   90.00
_cell.angle_beta   90.00
_cell.angle_gamma   90.00
#
_symmetry.space_group_name_H-M   'P 1'
#
loop_
_entity.id
_entity.type
_entity.pdbx_description
1 polymer ?
#
loop_
_entity_poly.entity_id
_entity_poly.type
_entity_poly.pdbx_seq_one_letter_code
_entity_poly.pdbx_strand_id
1 'polypeptide(L)'
;MEDNQHNKKEYSHNLKEQKTLRRTLRTYGTPAEAMMWKMLKGRQMDGARFRRQFSIGPYILDFYCPEFRICIELDGDGHYSADGYEHDLTRNTYLHKEHGITTLRYENKDLFKNPEAVCKQICEIIKTKREETASTSTTSADCPPETGATSEAEGGGLNKLKTER
;
A
#
# COMPACT_ATOMS: atom_id res chain seq x y z
N MET A 1 -11.76 16.76 -19.12
CA MET A 1 -12.01 15.30 -19.30
C MET A 1 -10.96 14.45 -18.57
N GLU A 2 -10.55 14.84 -17.35
CA GLU A 2 -9.47 14.17 -16.59
C GLU A 2 -9.92 13.43 -15.33
N ASP A 3 -11.22 13.38 -15.01
CA ASP A 3 -11.70 12.84 -13.73
C ASP A 3 -11.99 11.34 -13.70
N ASN A 4 -11.71 10.59 -14.78
CA ASN A 4 -12.14 9.19 -14.87
C ASN A 4 -11.06 8.15 -14.52
N GLN A 5 -9.80 8.55 -14.32
CA GLN A 5 -8.74 7.59 -14.02
C GLN A 5 -8.63 7.24 -12.52
N HIS A 6 -8.94 8.18 -11.64
CA HIS A 6 -8.89 7.93 -10.18
C HIS A 6 -9.98 6.95 -9.75
N ASN A 7 -11.15 7.04 -10.35
CA ASN A 7 -12.32 6.20 -10.03
C ASN A 7 -12.15 4.75 -10.53
N LYS A 8 -11.43 4.52 -11.63
CA LYS A 8 -11.21 3.18 -12.21
C LYS A 8 -10.27 2.32 -11.35
N LYS A 9 -9.33 2.92 -10.60
CA LYS A 9 -8.41 2.21 -9.71
C LYS A 9 -9.09 1.65 -8.45
N GLU A 10 -10.09 2.34 -7.93
CA GLU A 10 -10.80 1.93 -6.71
C GLU A 10 -11.73 0.73 -6.96
N TYR A 11 -12.36 0.66 -8.13
CA TYR A 11 -13.25 -0.45 -8.52
C TYR A 11 -12.52 -1.77 -8.82
N SER A 12 -11.19 -1.76 -8.99
CA SER A 12 -10.42 -2.98 -9.24
C SER A 12 -10.11 -3.79 -7.98
N HIS A 13 -10.37 -3.23 -6.79
CA HIS A 13 -10.06 -3.88 -5.52
C HIS A 13 -11.27 -4.66 -4.98
N ASN A 14 -11.01 -5.88 -4.55
CA ASN A 14 -12.00 -6.73 -3.87
C ASN A 14 -13.31 -6.93 -4.66
N LEU A 15 -13.20 -7.24 -5.94
CA LEU A 15 -14.33 -7.49 -6.82
C LEU A 15 -15.36 -8.42 -6.18
N LYS A 16 -16.64 -8.08 -6.34
CA LYS A 16 -17.75 -8.83 -5.71
C LYS A 16 -17.81 -10.28 -6.20
N GLU A 17 -17.52 -10.51 -7.47
CA GLU A 17 -17.51 -11.82 -8.14
C GLU A 17 -16.50 -12.77 -7.49
N GLN A 18 -15.38 -12.25 -7.00
CA GLN A 18 -14.34 -13.03 -6.35
C GLN A 18 -14.55 -13.23 -4.84
N LYS A 19 -15.63 -12.68 -4.27
CA LYS A 19 -15.89 -12.75 -2.83
C LYS A 19 -15.97 -14.18 -2.30
N THR A 20 -16.68 -15.06 -3.01
CA THR A 20 -16.83 -16.46 -2.62
C THR A 20 -15.49 -17.18 -2.69
N LEU A 21 -14.76 -17.04 -3.79
CA LEU A 21 -13.44 -17.64 -3.96
C LEU A 21 -12.47 -17.22 -2.86
N ARG A 22 -12.36 -15.91 -2.58
CA ARG A 22 -11.51 -15.40 -1.49
C ARG A 22 -11.92 -15.95 -0.11
N ARG A 23 -13.22 -16.18 0.12
CA ARG A 23 -13.70 -16.79 1.38
C ARG A 23 -13.24 -18.24 1.46
N THR A 24 -13.40 -19.00 0.38
CA THR A 24 -12.95 -20.40 0.29
C THR A 24 -11.44 -20.51 0.52
N LEU A 25 -10.63 -19.70 -0.16
CA LEU A 25 -9.18 -19.68 0.01
C LEU A 25 -8.78 -19.36 1.47
N ARG A 26 -9.47 -18.43 2.14
CA ARG A 26 -9.20 -18.15 3.57
C ARG A 26 -9.57 -19.29 4.50
N THR A 27 -10.53 -20.12 4.13
CA THR A 27 -10.99 -21.27 4.94
C THR A 27 -10.08 -22.47 4.77
N TYR A 28 -9.61 -22.70 3.54
CA TYR A 28 -8.81 -23.87 3.16
C TYR A 28 -7.34 -23.50 2.87
N GLY A 29 -6.83 -22.51 3.57
CA GLY A 29 -5.43 -22.07 3.42
C GLY A 29 -4.45 -23.17 3.81
N THR A 30 -3.27 -23.14 3.21
CA THR A 30 -2.17 -24.07 3.49
C THR A 30 -1.57 -23.86 4.88
N PRO A 31 -0.85 -24.84 5.45
CA PRO A 31 -0.10 -24.64 6.69
C PRO A 31 0.90 -23.51 6.64
N ALA A 32 1.53 -23.28 5.46
CA ALA A 32 2.45 -22.15 5.26
C ALA A 32 1.72 -20.81 5.32
N GLU A 33 0.56 -20.69 4.66
CA GLU A 33 -0.28 -19.49 4.76
C GLU A 33 -0.77 -19.22 6.18
N ALA A 34 -1.13 -20.28 6.93
CA ALA A 34 -1.53 -20.14 8.32
C ALA A 34 -0.38 -19.62 9.20
N MET A 35 0.83 -20.12 8.99
CA MET A 35 2.04 -19.67 9.68
C MET A 35 2.37 -18.22 9.33
N MET A 36 2.43 -17.88 8.05
CA MET A 36 2.67 -16.51 7.59
C MET A 36 1.63 -15.55 8.17
N TRP A 37 0.35 -15.93 8.15
CA TRP A 37 -0.70 -15.09 8.72
C TRP A 37 -0.54 -14.86 10.22
N LYS A 38 -0.08 -15.86 10.97
CA LYS A 38 0.19 -15.69 12.40
C LYS A 38 1.22 -14.60 12.64
N MET A 39 2.21 -14.46 11.77
CA MET A 39 3.25 -13.43 11.84
C MET A 39 2.76 -12.05 11.37
N LEU A 40 1.93 -11.99 10.32
CA LEU A 40 1.49 -10.74 9.67
C LEU A 40 0.29 -10.06 10.37
N LYS A 41 -0.57 -10.85 11.07
CA LYS A 41 -1.78 -10.32 11.70
C LYS A 41 -1.45 -9.36 12.85
N GLY A 42 -2.41 -8.49 13.19
CA GLY A 42 -2.28 -7.65 14.40
C GLY A 42 -1.20 -6.56 14.30
N ARG A 43 -0.76 -6.21 13.09
CA ARG A 43 0.28 -5.19 12.85
C ARG A 43 1.65 -5.52 13.46
N GLN A 44 1.97 -6.82 13.60
CA GLN A 44 3.23 -7.29 14.21
C GLN A 44 4.46 -6.96 13.35
N MET A 45 4.30 -6.74 12.04
CA MET A 45 5.37 -6.35 11.14
C MET A 45 5.48 -4.82 11.08
N ASP A 46 6.25 -4.26 11.97
CA ASP A 46 6.56 -2.83 12.04
C ASP A 46 5.32 -1.91 11.92
N GLY A 47 4.20 -2.32 12.53
CA GLY A 47 2.94 -1.59 12.51
C GLY A 47 2.12 -1.76 11.22
N ALA A 48 2.63 -2.41 10.18
CA ALA A 48 1.97 -2.58 8.89
C ALA A 48 0.71 -3.45 8.97
N ARG A 49 -0.33 -3.06 8.25
CA ARG A 49 -1.60 -3.78 8.22
C ARG A 49 -1.73 -4.65 6.98
N PHE A 50 -1.56 -5.94 7.14
CA PHE A 50 -1.79 -6.93 6.09
C PHE A 50 -3.24 -7.42 6.03
N ARG A 51 -3.66 -7.81 4.83
CA ARG A 51 -4.96 -8.44 4.53
C ARG A 51 -4.69 -9.74 3.80
N ARG A 52 -5.46 -10.81 4.12
CA ARG A 52 -5.36 -12.09 3.42
C ARG A 52 -6.28 -12.15 2.22
N GLN A 53 -5.84 -12.85 1.19
CA GLN A 53 -6.63 -13.16 0.00
C GLN A 53 -7.35 -11.90 -0.51
N PHE A 54 -6.54 -10.92 -0.90
CA PHE A 54 -7.01 -9.62 -1.37
C PHE A 54 -6.99 -9.58 -2.89
N SER A 55 -8.11 -9.24 -3.53
CA SER A 55 -8.13 -9.20 -4.99
C SER A 55 -7.86 -7.80 -5.54
N ILE A 56 -7.02 -7.77 -6.59
CA ILE A 56 -6.69 -6.60 -7.40
C ILE A 56 -6.87 -6.99 -8.86
N GLY A 57 -7.85 -6.37 -9.51
CA GLY A 57 -8.26 -6.79 -10.85
C GLY A 57 -8.61 -8.28 -10.87
N PRO A 58 -8.09 -9.06 -11.82
CA PRO A 58 -8.38 -10.48 -11.94
C PRO A 58 -7.61 -11.35 -10.92
N TYR A 59 -6.63 -10.79 -10.22
CA TYR A 59 -5.70 -11.54 -9.37
C TYR A 59 -6.09 -11.50 -7.91
N ILE A 60 -5.88 -12.62 -7.20
CA ILE A 60 -5.99 -12.73 -5.75
C ILE A 60 -4.58 -12.85 -5.19
N LEU A 61 -4.25 -11.97 -4.24
CA LEU A 61 -2.96 -11.91 -3.56
C LEU A 61 -3.09 -12.60 -2.20
N ASP A 62 -2.13 -13.45 -1.82
CA ASP A 62 -2.19 -14.18 -0.55
C ASP A 62 -2.20 -13.23 0.64
N PHE A 63 -1.24 -12.31 0.69
CA PHE A 63 -1.17 -11.27 1.70
C PHE A 63 -0.83 -9.93 1.05
N TYR A 64 -1.59 -8.91 1.39
CA TYR A 64 -1.42 -7.57 0.82
C TYR A 64 -1.43 -6.51 1.90
N CYS A 65 -0.44 -5.63 1.87
CA CYS A 65 -0.37 -4.41 2.65
C CYS A 65 -0.64 -3.19 1.76
N PRO A 66 -1.83 -2.57 1.84
CA PRO A 66 -2.18 -1.41 1.01
C PRO A 66 -1.32 -0.19 1.28
N GLU A 67 -0.92 0.01 2.54
CA GLU A 67 -0.15 1.17 3.00
C GLU A 67 1.19 1.29 2.28
N PHE A 68 1.91 0.17 2.14
CA PHE A 68 3.22 0.12 1.50
C PHE A 68 3.19 -0.50 0.11
N ARG A 69 2.02 -0.90 -0.38
CA ARG A 69 1.83 -1.62 -1.66
C ARG A 69 2.74 -2.85 -1.77
N ILE A 70 2.83 -3.62 -0.70
CA ILE A 70 3.59 -4.86 -0.63
C ILE A 70 2.62 -6.04 -0.72
N CYS A 71 2.88 -6.94 -1.66
CA CYS A 71 2.27 -8.26 -1.75
C CYS A 71 3.26 -9.31 -1.28
N ILE A 72 2.80 -10.27 -0.48
CA ILE A 72 3.57 -11.46 -0.10
C ILE A 72 2.84 -12.67 -0.64
N GLU A 73 3.56 -13.53 -1.35
CA GLU A 73 3.08 -14.78 -1.94
C GLU A 73 3.92 -15.95 -1.44
N LEU A 74 3.27 -17.09 -1.23
CA LEU A 74 3.92 -18.31 -0.80
C LEU A 74 3.91 -19.32 -1.94
N ASP A 75 5.10 -19.64 -2.43
CA ASP A 75 5.26 -20.64 -3.45
C ASP A 75 5.42 -22.03 -2.82
N GLY A 76 4.52 -22.95 -3.21
CA GLY A 76 4.68 -24.39 -2.93
C GLY A 76 5.74 -25.01 -3.83
N ASP A 77 6.04 -26.31 -3.62
CA ASP A 77 6.93 -27.11 -4.46
C ASP A 77 6.31 -27.38 -5.85
N GLY A 78 5.87 -26.31 -6.54
CA GLY A 78 5.24 -26.42 -7.86
C GLY A 78 6.27 -26.53 -8.97
N HIS A 79 6.07 -27.50 -9.87
CA HIS A 79 6.84 -27.60 -11.11
C HIS A 79 6.57 -26.36 -11.96
N TYR A 80 7.60 -25.58 -12.23
CA TYR A 80 7.55 -24.46 -13.17
C TYR A 80 7.34 -25.02 -14.59
N SER A 81 6.13 -24.92 -15.11
CA SER A 81 5.87 -25.13 -16.53
C SER A 81 6.14 -23.83 -17.30
N ALA A 82 6.50 -23.94 -18.57
CA ALA A 82 6.76 -22.77 -19.42
C ALA A 82 5.53 -21.85 -19.51
N ASP A 83 4.32 -22.42 -19.56
CA ASP A 83 3.06 -21.66 -19.58
C ASP A 83 2.81 -20.89 -18.27
N GLY A 84 3.27 -21.44 -17.13
CA GLY A 84 3.18 -20.77 -15.83
C GLY A 84 4.06 -19.53 -15.76
N TYR A 85 5.22 -19.55 -16.41
CA TYR A 85 6.15 -18.40 -16.40
C TYR A 85 5.59 -17.17 -17.12
N GLU A 86 4.97 -17.34 -18.30
CA GLU A 86 4.36 -16.21 -19.03
C GLU A 86 3.19 -15.60 -18.26
N HIS A 87 2.38 -16.45 -17.64
CA HIS A 87 1.25 -16.00 -16.83
C HIS A 87 1.73 -15.23 -15.59
N ASP A 88 2.78 -15.70 -14.93
CA ASP A 88 3.41 -15.03 -13.78
C ASP A 88 4.03 -13.70 -14.16
N LEU A 89 4.70 -13.63 -15.32
CA LEU A 89 5.27 -12.39 -15.82
C LEU A 89 4.19 -11.35 -16.12
N THR A 90 3.09 -11.76 -16.75
CA THR A 90 1.95 -10.89 -17.04
C THR A 90 1.31 -10.37 -15.75
N ARG A 91 1.10 -11.25 -14.75
CA ARG A 91 0.58 -10.91 -13.44
C ARG A 91 1.48 -9.90 -12.72
N ASN A 92 2.78 -10.18 -12.63
CA ASN A 92 3.73 -9.31 -11.95
C ASN A 92 3.84 -7.95 -12.64
N THR A 93 3.83 -7.93 -13.96
CA THR A 93 3.83 -6.69 -14.75
C THR A 93 2.59 -5.86 -14.48
N TYR A 94 1.42 -6.47 -14.45
CA TYR A 94 0.16 -5.80 -14.13
C TYR A 94 0.18 -5.22 -12.72
N LEU A 95 0.55 -6.03 -11.71
CA LEU A 95 0.59 -5.57 -10.32
C LEU A 95 1.59 -4.44 -10.12
N HIS A 96 2.76 -4.53 -10.76
CA HIS A 96 3.79 -3.51 -10.62
C HIS A 96 3.47 -2.23 -11.40
N LYS A 97 3.17 -2.34 -12.71
CA LYS A 97 2.98 -1.16 -13.59
C LYS A 97 1.67 -0.44 -13.30
N GLU A 98 0.56 -1.18 -13.15
CA GLU A 98 -0.74 -0.54 -12.98
C GLU A 98 -1.04 -0.15 -11.53
N HIS A 99 -0.46 -0.86 -10.55
CA HIS A 99 -0.78 -0.67 -9.14
C HIS A 99 0.42 -0.28 -8.26
N GLY A 100 1.64 -0.30 -8.80
CA GLY A 100 2.87 0.02 -8.07
C GLY A 100 3.14 -0.96 -6.92
N ILE A 101 2.71 -2.23 -7.08
CA ILE A 101 2.84 -3.24 -6.03
C ILE A 101 4.18 -3.96 -6.15
N THR A 102 4.89 -4.05 -5.04
CA THR A 102 6.10 -4.87 -4.91
C THR A 102 5.69 -6.25 -4.41
N THR A 103 5.97 -7.30 -5.18
CA THR A 103 5.67 -8.69 -4.81
C THR A 103 6.91 -9.34 -4.20
N LEU A 104 6.76 -9.88 -2.99
CA LEU A 104 7.75 -10.68 -2.28
C LEU A 104 7.30 -12.14 -2.33
N ARG A 105 8.15 -13.02 -2.82
CA ARG A 105 7.88 -14.46 -2.90
C ARG A 105 8.75 -15.22 -1.92
N TYR A 106 8.15 -16.13 -1.20
CA TYR A 106 8.83 -17.02 -0.25
C TYR A 106 8.45 -18.46 -0.53
N GLU A 107 9.44 -19.33 -0.59
CA GLU A 107 9.18 -20.76 -0.66
C GLU A 107 8.68 -21.27 0.70
N ASN A 108 7.72 -22.18 0.68
CA ASN A 108 7.18 -22.76 1.91
C ASN A 108 8.25 -23.36 2.80
N LYS A 109 9.26 -24.01 2.20
CA LYS A 109 10.38 -24.62 2.92
C LYS A 109 11.21 -23.60 3.71
N ASP A 110 11.45 -22.40 3.12
CA ASP A 110 12.24 -21.36 3.77
C ASP A 110 11.49 -20.75 4.94
N LEU A 111 10.18 -20.55 4.78
CA LEU A 111 9.32 -20.10 5.87
C LEU A 111 9.31 -21.07 7.05
N PHE A 112 9.23 -22.39 6.81
CA PHE A 112 9.26 -23.38 7.88
C PHE A 112 10.64 -23.52 8.51
N LYS A 113 11.71 -23.37 7.72
CA LYS A 113 13.08 -23.52 8.19
C LYS A 113 13.54 -22.33 9.04
N ASN A 114 13.22 -21.13 8.63
CA ASN A 114 13.68 -19.91 9.30
C ASN A 114 12.66 -18.77 9.24
N PRO A 115 11.56 -18.87 10.00
CA PRO A 115 10.51 -17.85 10.01
C PRO A 115 11.01 -16.48 10.51
N GLU A 116 12.01 -16.46 11.39
CA GLU A 116 12.55 -15.21 11.92
C GLU A 116 13.31 -14.42 10.85
N ALA A 117 14.07 -15.08 9.97
CA ALA A 117 14.73 -14.43 8.85
C ALA A 117 13.72 -13.83 7.87
N VAL A 118 12.62 -14.55 7.59
CA VAL A 118 11.53 -14.05 6.76
C VAL A 118 10.89 -12.80 7.40
N CYS A 119 10.60 -12.85 8.70
CA CYS A 119 10.06 -11.69 9.42
C CYS A 119 10.99 -10.48 9.34
N LYS A 120 12.29 -10.70 9.60
CA LYS A 120 13.29 -9.63 9.56
C LYS A 120 13.35 -8.97 8.19
N GLN A 121 13.39 -9.76 7.13
CA GLN A 121 13.42 -9.27 5.77
C GLN A 121 12.15 -8.44 5.42
N ILE A 122 10.97 -8.92 5.79
CA ILE A 122 9.72 -8.17 5.59
C ILE A 122 9.76 -6.83 6.34
N CYS A 123 10.20 -6.81 7.60
CA CYS A 123 10.32 -5.59 8.38
C CYS A 123 11.31 -4.59 7.78
N GLU A 124 12.45 -5.06 7.26
CA GLU A 124 13.43 -4.21 6.58
C GLU A 124 12.84 -3.55 5.34
N ILE A 125 12.11 -4.31 4.51
CA ILE A 125 11.44 -3.78 3.32
C ILE A 125 10.37 -2.75 3.70
N ILE A 126 9.60 -2.99 4.77
CA ILE A 126 8.58 -2.04 5.26
C ILE A 126 9.25 -0.74 5.71
N LYS A 127 10.37 -0.79 6.42
CA LYS A 127 11.11 0.40 6.86
C LYS A 127 11.62 1.21 5.67
N THR A 128 12.24 0.56 4.68
CA THR A 128 12.67 1.22 3.44
C THR A 128 11.51 1.91 2.72
N LYS A 129 10.38 1.22 2.58
CA LYS A 129 9.17 1.80 1.96
C LYS A 129 8.59 2.99 2.74
N ARG A 130 8.69 2.95 4.06
CA ARG A 130 8.26 4.07 4.92
C ARG A 130 9.15 5.30 4.74
N GLU A 131 10.46 5.09 4.62
CA GLU A 131 11.43 6.17 4.39
C GLU A 131 11.24 6.80 3.01
N GLU A 132 10.99 5.99 1.97
CA GLU A 132 10.66 6.46 0.62
C GLU A 132 9.41 7.35 0.62
N THR A 133 8.34 6.95 1.32
CA THR A 133 7.10 7.73 1.40
C THR A 133 7.27 9.01 2.21
N ALA A 134 8.08 9.02 3.26
CA ALA A 134 8.38 10.21 4.06
C ALA A 134 9.17 11.24 3.26
N SER A 135 10.14 10.79 2.45
CA SER A 135 10.98 11.66 1.61
C SER A 135 10.19 12.34 0.47
N THR A 136 9.12 11.72 -0.01
CA THR A 136 8.29 12.27 -1.10
C THR A 136 7.31 13.34 -0.60
N SER A 137 7.02 13.40 0.71
CA SER A 137 6.09 14.37 1.30
C SER A 137 6.73 15.72 1.62
N THR A 138 8.05 15.88 1.46
CA THR A 138 8.77 17.11 1.84
C THR A 138 9.00 18.10 0.69
N THR A 139 8.51 17.81 -0.53
CA THR A 139 8.81 18.61 -1.72
C THR A 139 7.62 19.45 -2.22
N SER A 140 6.66 19.83 -1.36
CA SER A 140 5.62 20.79 -1.75
C SER A 140 5.34 21.79 -0.65
N ALA A 141 6.36 22.60 -0.33
CA ALA A 141 6.20 23.84 0.39
C ALA A 141 7.20 24.85 -0.19
N ASP A 142 7.03 25.18 -1.46
CA ASP A 142 7.61 26.39 -2.03
C ASP A 142 6.48 27.42 -2.10
N CYS A 143 6.35 28.20 -1.03
CA CYS A 143 5.58 29.40 -1.01
C CYS A 143 6.49 30.52 -1.54
N PRO A 144 6.14 31.20 -2.64
CA PRO A 144 6.95 32.30 -3.14
C PRO A 144 6.91 33.47 -2.12
N PRO A 145 8.02 34.21 -1.94
CA PRO A 145 8.07 35.35 -1.04
C PRO A 145 7.19 36.47 -1.58
N GLU A 146 6.30 36.95 -0.76
CA GLU A 146 5.56 38.18 -1.00
C GLU A 146 6.56 39.35 -1.02
N THR A 147 6.78 39.87 -2.23
CA THR A 147 7.50 41.14 -2.42
C THR A 147 6.62 42.28 -1.94
N GLY A 148 7.13 42.98 -0.94
CA GLY A 148 6.56 44.21 -0.46
C GLY A 148 6.45 45.30 -1.55
N ALA A 149 5.38 46.04 -1.49
CA ALA A 149 5.31 47.38 -2.07
C ALA A 149 4.66 48.31 -1.07
N THR A 150 5.50 49.24 -0.60
CA THR A 150 5.19 50.45 0.13
C THR A 150 4.32 51.38 -0.69
N SER A 151 3.33 52.03 -0.08
CA SER A 151 3.11 53.48 -0.28
C SER A 151 2.09 54.02 0.73
N GLU A 152 2.53 55.10 1.26
CA GLU A 152 1.97 56.10 2.14
C GLU A 152 0.59 56.64 1.70
N ALA A 153 -0.26 57.03 2.61
CA ALA A 153 -0.64 58.43 2.91
C ALA A 153 -1.90 58.51 3.75
N GLU A 154 -1.73 59.19 4.87
CA GLU A 154 -2.50 60.27 5.47
C GLU A 154 -4.03 60.28 5.49
N GLY A 155 -4.56 60.55 6.66
CA GLY A 155 -5.76 61.39 6.78
C GLY A 155 -6.78 61.01 7.85
N GLY A 156 -6.59 61.53 9.04
CA GLY A 156 -7.50 62.41 9.77
C GLY A 156 -8.86 61.88 10.24
N GLY A 157 -9.11 62.05 11.54
CA GLY A 157 -10.47 62.36 11.97
C GLY A 157 -11.03 61.57 13.13
N LEU A 158 -10.70 62.00 14.28
CA LEU A 158 -11.54 62.32 15.48
C LEU A 158 -12.93 61.66 15.64
N ASN A 159 -13.07 61.05 16.78
CA ASN A 159 -14.07 61.42 17.82
C ASN A 159 -15.21 60.46 18.20
N LYS A 160 -15.25 60.30 19.49
CA LYS A 160 -16.36 60.16 20.47
C LYS A 160 -16.96 58.78 20.73
N LEU A 161 -16.58 58.25 21.89
CA LEU A 161 -17.33 58.15 23.17
C LEU A 161 -18.82 57.84 23.11
N LYS A 162 -19.22 56.75 23.75
CA LYS A 162 -20.19 56.58 24.88
C LYS A 162 -20.54 55.09 24.96
N THR A 163 -20.25 54.43 26.04
CA THR A 163 -20.88 54.34 27.37
C THR A 163 -22.20 53.54 27.38
N GLU A 164 -22.22 52.53 28.25
CA GLU A 164 -23.35 51.93 29.00
C GLU A 164 -24.36 51.07 28.21
N ARG A 165 -24.59 49.89 28.57
CA ARG A 165 -24.97 49.18 29.83
C ARG A 165 -24.74 47.68 29.69
#